data_0271837fc340c2bc2ae765ae4a01099e
#
_entry.id   0271837fc340c2bc2ae765ae4a01099e
#
_cell.length_a   1.000
_cell.length_b   1.000
_cell.length_c   1.000
_cell.angle_alpha   90.00
_cell.angle_beta   90.00
_cell.angle_gamma   90.00
#
_symmetry.space_group_name_H-M   'P 1'
#
loop_
_entity.id
_entity.type
_entity.pdbx_description
1 polymer ?
#
loop_
_entity_poly.entity_id
_entity_poly.type
_entity_poly.pdbx_seq_one_letter_code
_entity_poly.pdbx_strand_id
1 'polypeptide(L)'
;FQNQVGLVAQKIPNAIILRVPATGNPVSNLILATSIEASASLASKGIVQDLAKRPDGLFAITGDSQAVNVATLKRVLADLNSPSRATVYIQADENQIRTLQEIAAPKGITVKNLR
;
A
#
# COMPACT_ATOMS: atom_id res chain seq x y z
N PHE A 1 0.96 -5.57 -12.48
CA PHE A 1 -0.39 -5.13 -12.01
C PHE A 1 -1.43 -6.21 -12.24
N GLN A 2 -1.57 -6.71 -13.45
CA GLN A 2 -2.57 -7.75 -13.77
C GLN A 2 -2.39 -9.02 -12.94
N ASN A 3 -1.15 -9.44 -12.70
CA ASN A 3 -0.87 -10.61 -11.87
C ASN A 3 -1.32 -10.39 -10.42
N GLN A 4 -1.15 -9.17 -9.90
CA GLN A 4 -1.60 -8.82 -8.56
C GLN A 4 -3.12 -8.82 -8.48
N VAL A 5 -3.80 -8.26 -9.48
CA VAL A 5 -5.27 -8.28 -9.55
C VAL A 5 -5.79 -9.71 -9.58
N GLY A 6 -5.15 -10.60 -10.33
CA GLY A 6 -5.48 -12.03 -10.33
C GLY A 6 -5.34 -12.70 -8.97
N LEU A 7 -4.24 -12.39 -8.25
CA LEU A 7 -4.04 -12.89 -6.89
C LEU A 7 -5.10 -12.36 -5.91
N VAL A 8 -5.46 -11.09 -6.02
CA VAL A 8 -6.52 -10.50 -5.20
C VAL A 8 -7.84 -11.20 -5.45
N ALA A 9 -8.19 -11.41 -6.72
CA ALA A 9 -9.44 -12.07 -7.09
C ALA A 9 -9.54 -13.49 -6.54
N GLN A 10 -8.41 -14.21 -6.48
CA GLN A 10 -8.37 -15.58 -5.97
C GLN A 10 -8.37 -15.64 -4.45
N LYS A 11 -7.57 -14.80 -3.78
CA LYS A 11 -7.32 -14.89 -2.34
C LYS A 11 -8.26 -14.04 -1.51
N ILE A 12 -8.62 -12.87 -2.00
CA ILE A 12 -9.40 -11.87 -1.27
C ILE A 12 -10.38 -11.16 -2.20
N PRO A 13 -11.40 -11.88 -2.70
CA PRO A 13 -12.31 -11.31 -3.72
C PRO A 13 -13.08 -10.09 -3.24
N ASN A 14 -13.20 -9.87 -1.93
CA ASN A 14 -13.91 -8.73 -1.36
C ASN A 14 -13.01 -7.52 -1.11
N ALA A 15 -11.72 -7.61 -1.42
CA ALA A 15 -10.80 -6.50 -1.19
C ALA A 15 -11.02 -5.36 -2.20
N ILE A 16 -10.83 -4.15 -1.72
CA ILE A 16 -10.81 -2.96 -2.57
C ILE A 16 -9.40 -2.84 -3.16
N ILE A 17 -9.31 -2.82 -4.47
CA ILE A 17 -8.02 -2.72 -5.16
C ILE A 17 -7.64 -1.26 -5.28
N LEU A 18 -6.48 -0.91 -4.74
CA LEU A 18 -5.90 0.43 -4.79
C LEU A 18 -4.69 0.39 -5.72
N ARG A 19 -4.81 0.99 -6.89
CA ARG A 19 -3.73 1.01 -7.86
C ARG A 19 -2.79 2.18 -7.60
N VAL A 20 -1.49 1.89 -7.56
CA VAL A 20 -0.43 2.89 -7.44
C VAL A 20 0.26 3.06 -8.79
N PRO A 21 0.19 4.24 -9.40
CA PRO A 21 0.88 4.49 -10.67
C PRO A 21 2.39 4.41 -10.52
N ALA A 22 3.05 3.89 -11.53
CA ALA A 22 4.50 3.83 -11.62
C ALA A 22 4.95 4.11 -13.06
N THR A 23 6.24 4.36 -13.24
CA THR A 23 6.83 4.53 -14.56
C THR A 23 7.25 3.19 -15.13
N GLY A 24 7.55 3.13 -16.42
CA GLY A 24 8.14 1.94 -17.03
C GLY A 24 9.65 1.79 -16.79
N ASN A 25 10.27 2.71 -16.06
CA ASN A 25 11.72 2.74 -15.84
C ASN A 25 12.05 2.46 -14.37
N PRO A 26 12.84 1.40 -14.05
CA PRO A 26 13.17 1.07 -12.67
C PRO A 26 13.92 2.17 -11.91
N VAL A 27 14.81 2.90 -12.57
CA VAL A 27 15.56 4.00 -11.94
C VAL A 27 14.62 5.14 -11.58
N SER A 28 13.72 5.51 -12.51
CA SER A 28 12.71 6.54 -12.24
C SER A 28 11.77 6.12 -11.11
N ASN A 29 11.44 4.84 -11.00
CA ASN A 29 10.61 4.34 -9.92
C ASN A 29 11.29 4.44 -8.55
N LEU A 30 12.62 4.23 -8.47
CA LEU A 30 13.36 4.41 -7.22
C LEU A 30 13.38 5.88 -6.79
N ILE A 31 13.54 6.80 -7.74
CA ILE A 31 13.47 8.24 -7.47
C ILE A 31 12.06 8.62 -7.01
N LEU A 32 11.04 8.11 -7.68
CA LEU A 32 9.65 8.35 -7.31
C LEU A 32 9.35 7.81 -5.91
N ALA A 33 9.82 6.61 -5.59
CA ALA A 33 9.63 6.01 -4.26
C ALA A 33 10.25 6.88 -3.17
N THR A 34 11.47 7.38 -3.38
CA THR A 34 12.13 8.29 -2.44
C THR A 34 11.33 9.58 -2.25
N SER A 35 10.81 10.14 -3.34
CA SER A 35 9.99 11.36 -3.29
C SER A 35 8.69 11.13 -2.51
N ILE A 36 8.05 9.98 -2.69
CA ILE A 36 6.81 9.64 -1.99
C ILE A 36 7.06 9.47 -0.48
N GLU A 37 8.17 8.86 -0.09
CA GLU A 37 8.53 8.73 1.33
C GLU A 37 8.77 10.09 1.99
N ALA A 38 9.32 11.03 1.24
CA ALA A 38 9.61 12.38 1.73
C ALA A 38 8.37 13.30 1.75
N SER A 39 7.40 13.06 0.85
CA SER A 39 6.23 13.93 0.70
C SER A 39 5.06 13.14 0.13
N ALA A 40 3.85 13.46 0.59
CA ALA A 40 2.64 12.79 0.12
C ALA A 40 2.43 13.00 -1.38
N SER A 41 2.00 11.93 -2.08
CA SER A 41 1.59 11.95 -3.48
C SER A 41 0.06 12.01 -3.59
N LEU A 42 -0.45 12.21 -4.80
CA LEU A 42 -1.90 12.11 -5.04
C LEU A 42 -2.42 10.71 -4.69
N ALA A 43 -1.68 9.67 -5.06
CA ALA A 43 -2.05 8.29 -4.76
C ALA A 43 -2.08 8.05 -3.25
N SER A 44 -1.05 8.46 -2.51
CA SER A 44 -1.01 8.27 -1.06
C SER A 44 -2.11 9.03 -0.35
N LYS A 45 -2.40 10.26 -0.76
CA LYS A 45 -3.50 11.06 -0.20
C LYS A 45 -4.85 10.40 -0.44
N GLY A 46 -5.07 9.86 -1.64
CA GLY A 46 -6.30 9.15 -1.97
C GLY A 46 -6.49 7.90 -1.11
N ILE A 47 -5.43 7.14 -0.88
CA ILE A 47 -5.47 5.93 -0.04
C ILE A 47 -5.76 6.29 1.41
N VAL A 48 -5.16 7.36 1.95
CA VAL A 48 -5.47 7.84 3.30
C VAL A 48 -6.96 8.14 3.43
N GLN A 49 -7.56 8.80 2.45
CA GLN A 49 -8.99 9.11 2.43
C GLN A 49 -9.84 7.82 2.38
N ASP A 50 -9.45 6.86 1.55
CA ASP A 50 -10.18 5.59 1.44
C ASP A 50 -10.15 4.80 2.75
N LEU A 51 -9.01 4.74 3.42
CA LEU A 51 -8.88 4.10 4.73
C LEU A 51 -9.73 4.82 5.80
N ALA A 52 -9.76 6.14 5.76
CA ALA A 52 -10.57 6.92 6.71
C ALA A 52 -12.07 6.69 6.51
N LYS A 53 -12.52 6.51 5.26
CA LYS A 53 -13.92 6.25 4.94
C LYS A 53 -14.35 4.83 5.29
N ARG A 54 -13.43 3.88 5.30
CA ARG A 54 -13.70 2.45 5.53
C ARG A 54 -12.72 1.89 6.55
N PRO A 55 -12.87 2.27 7.83
CA PRO A 55 -11.88 1.92 8.86
C PRO A 55 -11.77 0.42 9.15
N ASP A 56 -12.77 -0.37 8.77
CA ASP A 56 -12.73 -1.84 8.89
C ASP A 56 -12.54 -2.52 7.53
N GLY A 57 -12.13 -1.75 6.51
CA GLY A 57 -12.04 -2.24 5.13
C GLY A 57 -10.93 -3.24 4.89
N LEU A 58 -11.09 -3.98 3.81
CA LEU A 58 -10.11 -4.92 3.28
C LEU A 58 -9.57 -4.34 1.98
N PHE A 59 -8.28 -4.05 1.94
CA PHE A 59 -7.65 -3.34 0.82
C PHE A 59 -6.48 -4.15 0.25
N ALA A 60 -6.21 -3.95 -1.03
CA ALA A 60 -5.02 -4.50 -1.67
C ALA A 60 -4.33 -3.39 -2.46
N ILE A 61 -3.09 -3.10 -2.12
CA ILE A 61 -2.28 -2.14 -2.87
C ILE A 61 -1.62 -2.88 -4.03
N THR A 62 -1.85 -2.39 -5.24
CA THR A 62 -1.35 -2.97 -6.47
C THR A 62 -0.66 -1.92 -7.31
N GLY A 63 0.23 -2.35 -8.18
CA GLY A 63 0.96 -1.47 -9.08
C GLY A 63 2.16 -2.18 -9.68
N ASP A 64 2.73 -1.61 -10.73
CA ASP A 64 3.80 -2.25 -11.49
C ASP A 64 5.17 -2.17 -10.81
N SER A 65 5.35 -1.28 -9.85
CA SER A 65 6.62 -1.14 -9.12
C SER A 65 6.43 -1.47 -7.65
N GLN A 66 7.09 -2.54 -7.20
CA GLN A 66 7.10 -2.91 -5.78
C GLN A 66 7.67 -1.77 -4.92
N ALA A 67 8.75 -1.13 -5.37
CA ALA A 67 9.37 -0.02 -4.65
C ALA A 67 8.40 1.14 -4.44
N VAL A 68 7.66 1.51 -5.48
CA VAL A 68 6.66 2.59 -5.41
C VAL A 68 5.47 2.18 -4.53
N ASN A 69 5.02 0.94 -4.64
CA ASN A 69 3.93 0.43 -3.81
C ASN A 69 4.29 0.47 -2.31
N VAL A 70 5.48 0.00 -1.97
CA VAL A 70 5.96 -0.01 -0.57
C VAL A 70 6.12 1.42 -0.05
N ALA A 71 6.73 2.30 -0.82
CA ALA A 71 6.91 3.71 -0.44
C ALA A 71 5.56 4.40 -0.24
N THR A 72 4.59 4.12 -1.10
CA THR A 72 3.24 4.68 -0.99
C THR A 72 2.57 4.23 0.30
N LEU A 73 2.65 2.96 0.64
CA LEU A 73 2.05 2.45 1.88
C LEU A 73 2.76 3.05 3.11
N LYS A 74 4.07 3.15 3.10
CA LYS A 74 4.80 3.83 4.20
C LYS A 74 4.30 5.25 4.39
N ARG A 75 4.11 6.00 3.31
CA ARG A 75 3.62 7.38 3.37
C ARG A 75 2.18 7.44 3.90
N VAL A 76 1.32 6.54 3.44
CA VAL A 76 -0.06 6.43 3.93
C VAL A 76 -0.07 6.19 5.44
N LEU A 77 0.72 5.25 5.91
CA LEU A 77 0.78 4.92 7.34
C LEU A 77 1.31 6.09 8.17
N ALA A 78 2.25 6.87 7.64
CA ALA A 78 2.76 8.06 8.30
C ALA A 78 1.72 9.18 8.39
N ASP A 79 0.87 9.32 7.37
CA ASP A 79 -0.09 10.42 7.26
C ASP A 79 -1.46 10.08 7.86
N LEU A 80 -1.74 8.82 8.14
CA LEU A 80 -3.03 8.41 8.68
C LEU A 80 -3.18 8.85 10.13
N ASN A 81 -4.16 9.72 10.39
CA ASN A 81 -4.40 10.28 11.71
C ASN A 81 -5.62 9.67 12.41
N SER A 82 -6.45 8.93 11.68
CA SER A 82 -7.66 8.33 12.22
C SER A 82 -7.40 6.91 12.67
N PRO A 83 -8.00 6.44 13.77
CA PRO A 83 -7.95 5.03 14.15
C PRO A 83 -8.49 4.16 13.02
N SER A 84 -7.85 3.01 12.79
CA SER A 84 -8.24 2.08 11.74
C SER A 84 -8.08 0.66 12.20
N ARG A 85 -8.93 -0.25 11.69
CA ARG A 85 -8.79 -1.70 11.82
C ARG A 85 -8.67 -2.36 10.47
N ALA A 86 -8.31 -1.56 9.47
CA ALA A 86 -8.20 -2.04 8.10
C ALA A 86 -7.12 -3.12 7.98
N THR A 87 -7.32 -4.01 7.02
CA THR A 87 -6.31 -4.97 6.60
C THR A 87 -5.85 -4.58 5.21
N VAL A 88 -4.55 -4.45 5.02
CA VAL A 88 -3.95 -4.02 3.77
C VAL A 88 -3.02 -5.12 3.26
N TYR A 89 -3.31 -5.63 2.08
CA TYR A 89 -2.46 -6.59 1.37
C TYR A 89 -1.56 -5.84 0.40
N ILE A 90 -0.30 -6.25 0.34
CA ILE A 90 0.68 -5.68 -0.59
C ILE A 90 1.69 -6.76 -0.95
N GLN A 91 2.14 -6.79 -2.19
CA GLN A 91 3.20 -7.69 -2.61
C GLN A 91 4.56 -7.04 -2.32
N ALA A 92 5.34 -7.65 -1.44
CA ALA A 92 6.64 -7.12 -1.03
C ALA A 92 7.54 -8.24 -0.48
N ASP A 93 8.81 -7.93 -0.29
CA ASP A 93 9.74 -8.85 0.34
C ASP A 93 9.47 -8.99 1.84
N GLU A 94 9.90 -10.09 2.45
CA GLU A 94 9.65 -10.34 3.86
C GLU A 94 10.14 -9.21 4.76
N ASN A 95 11.31 -8.65 4.48
CA ASN A 95 11.85 -7.54 5.27
C ASN A 95 11.00 -6.28 5.12
N GLN A 96 10.51 -6.01 3.91
CA GLN A 96 9.61 -4.88 3.66
C GLN A 96 8.27 -5.07 4.38
N ILE A 97 7.72 -6.27 4.33
CA ILE A 97 6.46 -6.59 5.02
C ILE A 97 6.64 -6.39 6.53
N ARG A 98 7.73 -6.87 7.11
CA ARG A 98 8.01 -6.71 8.54
C ARG A 98 8.09 -5.23 8.93
N THR A 99 8.81 -4.43 8.14
CA THR A 99 8.90 -2.98 8.37
C THR A 99 7.54 -2.31 8.30
N LEU A 100 6.72 -2.67 7.29
CA LEU A 100 5.38 -2.13 7.16
C LEU A 100 4.48 -2.54 8.32
N GLN A 101 4.58 -3.77 8.79
CA GLN A 101 3.82 -4.26 9.94
C GLN A 101 4.18 -3.49 11.21
N GLU A 102 5.47 -3.20 11.42
CA GLU A 102 5.93 -2.43 12.58
C GLU A 102 5.39 -0.99 12.55
N ILE A 103 5.37 -0.36 11.38
CA ILE A 103 4.84 0.99 11.21
C ILE A 103 3.31 0.99 11.37
N ALA A 104 2.64 -0.04 10.88
CA ALA A 104 1.18 -0.14 10.86
C ALA A 104 0.57 -0.47 12.22
N ALA A 105 1.27 -1.23 13.06
CA ALA A 105 0.74 -1.72 14.33
C ALA A 105 0.21 -0.60 15.24
N PRO A 106 0.94 0.52 15.46
CA PRO A 106 0.43 1.62 16.28
C PRO A 106 -0.84 2.28 15.71
N LYS A 107 -1.08 2.13 14.41
CA LYS A 107 -2.27 2.67 13.73
C LYS A 107 -3.45 1.70 13.75
N GLY A 108 -3.27 0.50 14.26
CA GLY A 108 -4.30 -0.54 14.28
C GLY A 108 -4.47 -1.29 12.96
N ILE A 109 -3.62 -1.04 11.99
CA ILE A 109 -3.69 -1.63 10.65
C ILE A 109 -2.89 -2.94 10.61
N THR A 110 -3.49 -3.96 10.00
CA THR A 110 -2.83 -5.23 9.72
C THR A 110 -2.31 -5.22 8.29
N VAL A 111 -1.02 -5.47 8.11
CA VAL A 111 -0.40 -5.60 6.79
C VAL A 111 -0.10 -7.08 6.53
N LYS A 112 -0.49 -7.55 5.36
CA LYS A 112 -0.26 -8.94 4.93
C LYS A 112 0.35 -8.97 3.54
N ASN A 113 1.21 -9.97 3.31
CA ASN A 113 1.80 -10.17 2.00
C ASN A 113 0.77 -10.79 1.05
N LEU A 114 0.64 -10.21 -0.13
CA LEU A 114 -0.25 -10.73 -1.18
C LEU A 114 0.26 -12.04 -1.79
N ARG A 115 1.56 -12.29 -1.68
CA ARG A 115 2.16 -13.54 -2.18
C ARG A 115 1.70 -14.78 -1.41
#